data_c693b6ddfb21a9b29ef4b733391eec59
#
_entry.id   c693b6ddfb21a9b29ef4b733391eec59
#
_cell.length_a   1.000
_cell.length_b   1.000
_cell.length_c   1.000
_cell.angle_alpha   90.00
_cell.angle_beta   90.00
_cell.angle_gamma   90.00
#
_symmetry.space_group_name_H-M   'P 1'
#
loop_
_entity.id
_entity.type
_entity.pdbx_description
1 polymer ?
#
loop_
_entity_poly.entity_id
_entity_poly.type
_entity_poly.pdbx_seq_one_letter_code
_entity_poly.pdbx_strand_id
1 'polypeptide(L)'
;IRRQRQMCIRDSSKNLREELVRDGTAILFVDEFHTIVGAGAAEGAIDAASILKPVLARGEIQLIGATTNQEFRTHIQKDAALERRFGRVQVEEPTPAQAVDILNGLAPRYERYHHVTLPPQTLQAAVELSVRYLPGRCLPDKAIDLVDEACAAARIRAEQEQKPQPVLTQEDIARVVAQASGVPAERVSEQELSLIHISEPTSHL
;
A
#
# COMPACT_ATOMS: atom_id res chain seq x y z
N ILE A 1 32.21 -1.19 15.07
CA ILE A 1 30.98 -0.54 14.52
C ILE A 1 29.80 -1.52 14.52
N ARG A 2 29.92 -2.78 14.05
CA ARG A 2 28.80 -3.77 14.02
C ARG A 2 28.33 -4.17 15.43
N ARG A 3 29.25 -4.47 16.37
CA ARG A 3 28.91 -4.80 17.77
C ARG A 3 28.25 -3.64 18.51
N GLN A 4 28.64 -2.40 18.27
CA GLN A 4 28.00 -1.23 18.86
C GLN A 4 26.57 -1.01 18.37
N ARG A 5 26.25 -1.22 17.07
CA ARG A 5 24.89 -1.16 16.56
C ARG A 5 23.97 -2.24 17.16
N GLN A 6 24.46 -3.45 17.33
CA GLN A 6 23.69 -4.55 17.94
C GLN A 6 23.41 -4.25 19.43
N MET A 7 24.37 -3.68 20.16
CA MET A 7 24.17 -3.29 21.57
C MET A 7 23.12 -2.17 21.67
N CYS A 8 23.14 -1.17 20.81
CA CYS A 8 22.13 -0.08 20.79
C CYS A 8 20.72 -0.60 20.48
N ILE A 9 20.55 -1.49 19.52
CA ILE A 9 19.24 -2.07 19.15
C ILE A 9 18.69 -2.91 20.31
N ARG A 10 19.52 -3.70 20.96
CA ARG A 10 19.13 -4.55 22.08
C ARG A 10 18.72 -3.73 23.30
N ASP A 11 19.45 -2.68 23.61
CA ASP A 11 19.14 -1.79 24.74
C ASP A 11 17.88 -0.96 24.44
N SER A 12 17.71 -0.46 23.23
CA SER A 12 16.48 0.24 22.80
C SER A 12 15.26 -0.67 22.87
N SER A 13 15.38 -1.93 22.47
CA SER A 13 14.27 -2.91 22.51
C SER A 13 13.91 -3.30 23.95
N LYS A 14 14.88 -3.35 24.87
CA LYS A 14 14.62 -3.59 26.31
C LYS A 14 13.92 -2.39 26.94
N ASN A 15 14.39 -1.18 26.67
CA ASN A 15 13.78 0.05 27.18
C ASN A 15 12.34 0.19 26.69
N LEU A 16 12.09 -0.05 25.39
CA LEU A 16 10.75 -0.07 24.80
C LEU A 16 9.84 -1.07 25.51
N ARG A 17 10.33 -2.29 25.76
CA ARG A 17 9.58 -3.31 26.50
C ARG A 17 9.21 -2.83 27.91
N GLU A 18 10.17 -2.28 28.65
CA GLU A 18 9.94 -1.81 30.04
C GLU A 18 8.93 -0.66 30.07
N GLU A 19 8.95 0.24 29.11
CA GLU A 19 7.97 1.30 28.95
C GLU A 19 6.57 0.76 28.65
N LEU A 20 6.44 -0.15 27.68
CA LEU A 20 5.17 -0.76 27.30
C LEU A 20 4.52 -1.54 28.45
N VAL A 21 5.33 -2.33 29.20
CA VAL A 21 4.83 -3.08 30.35
C VAL A 21 4.43 -2.14 31.50
N ARG A 22 5.17 -1.04 31.72
CA ARG A 22 4.87 -0.06 32.78
C ARG A 22 3.63 0.76 32.45
N ASP A 23 3.42 1.16 31.20
CA ASP A 23 2.25 1.95 30.79
C ASP A 23 0.96 1.10 30.82
N GLY A 24 1.02 -0.17 30.40
CA GLY A 24 -0.10 -1.11 30.44
C GLY A 24 -1.29 -0.76 29.52
N THR A 25 -1.35 0.46 28.99
CA THR A 25 -2.41 0.96 28.08
C THR A 25 -1.94 1.14 26.65
N ALA A 26 -0.63 1.15 26.43
CA ALA A 26 -0.04 1.34 25.11
C ALA A 26 -0.25 0.12 24.21
N ILE A 27 -0.63 0.37 22.95
CA ILE A 27 -0.75 -0.66 21.90
C ILE A 27 0.45 -0.52 20.98
N LEU A 28 1.26 -1.56 20.89
CA LEU A 28 2.38 -1.62 19.95
C LEU A 28 1.89 -2.04 18.57
N PHE A 29 2.06 -1.16 17.57
CA PHE A 29 1.86 -1.54 16.17
C PHE A 29 3.19 -1.98 15.54
N VAL A 30 3.19 -3.15 14.91
CA VAL A 30 4.37 -3.72 14.25
C VAL A 30 4.00 -4.08 12.81
N ASP A 31 4.57 -3.34 11.89
CA ASP A 31 4.51 -3.70 10.47
C ASP A 31 5.50 -4.82 10.15
N GLU A 32 5.22 -5.62 9.11
CA GLU A 32 6.04 -6.77 8.72
C GLU A 32 6.33 -7.70 9.93
N PHE A 33 5.32 -7.97 10.75
CA PHE A 33 5.46 -8.72 12.01
C PHE A 33 6.17 -10.07 11.86
N HIS A 34 6.04 -10.71 10.71
CA HIS A 34 6.74 -11.96 10.38
C HIS A 34 8.27 -11.83 10.44
N THR A 35 8.82 -10.63 10.19
CA THR A 35 10.27 -10.42 10.27
C THR A 35 10.79 -10.53 11.70
N ILE A 36 9.97 -10.17 12.68
CA ILE A 36 10.32 -10.30 14.10
C ILE A 36 10.15 -11.74 14.57
N VAL A 37 9.14 -12.46 14.08
CA VAL A 37 8.81 -13.82 14.51
C VAL A 37 9.63 -14.88 13.76
N GLY A 38 9.80 -14.69 12.44
CA GLY A 38 10.46 -15.65 11.54
C GLY A 38 11.98 -15.57 11.49
N ALA A 39 12.59 -14.61 12.15
CA ALA A 39 14.02 -14.32 12.06
C ALA A 39 14.90 -15.35 12.77
N GLY A 40 14.81 -16.61 12.37
CA GLY A 40 15.73 -17.67 12.81
C GLY A 40 17.14 -17.60 12.23
N ALA A 41 17.45 -16.68 11.30
CA ALA A 41 18.69 -16.73 10.53
C ALA A 41 19.41 -15.38 10.29
N ALA A 42 18.80 -14.21 10.56
CA ALA A 42 19.46 -12.93 10.35
C ALA A 42 19.97 -12.33 11.67
N GLU A 43 21.26 -12.07 11.77
CA GLU A 43 21.99 -11.69 13.00
C GLU A 43 21.47 -10.45 13.77
N GLY A 44 20.57 -9.62 13.21
CA GLY A 44 20.02 -8.44 13.89
C GLY A 44 18.55 -8.60 14.31
N ALA A 45 17.79 -9.47 13.65
CA ALA A 45 16.39 -9.74 13.93
C ALA A 45 16.20 -10.77 15.06
N ILE A 46 17.21 -11.59 15.34
CA ILE A 46 17.25 -12.56 16.45
C ILE A 46 17.10 -11.85 17.80
N ASP A 47 17.68 -10.67 17.96
CA ASP A 47 17.64 -9.93 19.22
C ASP A 47 16.23 -9.39 19.56
N ALA A 48 15.52 -8.83 18.58
CA ALA A 48 14.16 -8.31 18.79
C ALA A 48 13.15 -9.46 19.02
N ALA A 49 13.24 -10.53 18.26
CA ALA A 49 12.40 -11.71 18.42
C ALA A 49 12.59 -12.38 19.80
N SER A 50 13.82 -12.53 20.26
CA SER A 50 14.13 -13.13 21.57
C SER A 50 13.60 -12.31 22.75
N ILE A 51 13.47 -10.99 22.61
CA ILE A 51 12.95 -10.09 23.62
C ILE A 51 11.42 -10.04 23.59
N LEU A 52 10.81 -9.96 22.42
CA LEU A 52 9.36 -9.75 22.26
C LEU A 52 8.55 -11.05 22.40
N LYS A 53 9.03 -12.18 21.86
CA LYS A 53 8.31 -13.47 21.96
C LYS A 53 7.91 -13.84 23.39
N PRO A 54 8.78 -13.79 24.40
CA PRO A 54 8.38 -14.12 25.78
C PRO A 54 7.32 -13.18 26.36
N VAL A 55 7.39 -11.89 26.02
CA VAL A 55 6.45 -10.86 26.50
C VAL A 55 5.08 -11.05 25.89
N LEU A 56 5.05 -11.33 24.56
CA LEU A 56 3.84 -11.66 23.83
C LEU A 56 3.22 -12.97 24.32
N ALA A 57 4.06 -13.98 24.58
CA ALA A 57 3.61 -15.26 25.11
C ALA A 57 2.99 -15.14 26.52
N ARG A 58 3.39 -14.16 27.32
CA ARG A 58 2.80 -13.90 28.64
C ARG A 58 1.61 -12.95 28.60
N GLY A 59 1.37 -12.26 27.47
CA GLY A 59 0.31 -11.27 27.33
C GLY A 59 0.56 -9.98 28.13
N GLU A 60 1.82 -9.63 28.35
CA GLU A 60 2.23 -8.44 29.11
C GLU A 60 2.02 -7.13 28.33
N ILE A 61 1.90 -7.20 27.01
CA ILE A 61 1.70 -6.04 26.12
C ILE A 61 0.58 -6.32 25.12
N GLN A 62 -0.09 -5.25 24.71
CA GLN A 62 -1.04 -5.28 23.59
C GLN A 62 -0.30 -4.99 22.30
N LEU A 63 -0.54 -5.82 21.25
CA LEU A 63 0.15 -5.69 19.97
C LEU A 63 -0.82 -5.88 18.81
N ILE A 64 -0.66 -5.03 17.80
CA ILE A 64 -1.26 -5.19 16.48
C ILE A 64 -0.12 -5.45 15.49
N GLY A 65 -0.07 -6.66 14.93
CA GLY A 65 0.92 -7.04 13.91
C GLY A 65 0.31 -7.05 12.52
N ALA A 66 0.91 -6.33 11.58
CA ALA A 66 0.56 -6.41 10.17
C ALA A 66 1.50 -7.37 9.44
N THR A 67 0.94 -8.20 8.56
CA THR A 67 1.71 -9.14 7.73
C THR A 67 0.89 -9.61 6.54
N THR A 68 1.52 -10.26 5.56
CA THR A 68 0.81 -10.87 4.44
C THR A 68 0.19 -12.21 4.84
N ASN A 69 -0.85 -12.65 4.10
CA ASN A 69 -1.49 -13.94 4.31
C ASN A 69 -0.49 -15.12 4.15
N GLN A 70 0.46 -14.99 3.24
CA GLN A 70 1.48 -16.01 3.01
C GLN A 70 2.45 -16.10 4.18
N GLU A 71 2.97 -14.97 4.64
CA GLU A 71 3.91 -14.90 5.76
C GLU A 71 3.26 -15.32 7.09
N PHE A 72 1.98 -14.98 7.29
CA PHE A 72 1.20 -15.44 8.43
C PHE A 72 1.17 -16.98 8.49
N ARG A 73 0.85 -17.65 7.38
CA ARG A 73 0.82 -19.13 7.31
C ARG A 73 2.20 -19.76 7.53
N THR A 74 3.24 -19.10 7.02
CA THR A 74 4.61 -19.65 7.04
C THR A 74 5.27 -19.49 8.40
N HIS A 75 5.08 -18.36 9.08
CA HIS A 75 5.83 -17.98 10.26
C HIS A 75 5.02 -17.92 11.56
N ILE A 76 3.75 -17.50 11.49
CA ILE A 76 2.94 -17.27 12.69
C ILE A 76 2.07 -18.48 13.01
N GLN A 77 1.38 -19.01 12.02
CA GLN A 77 0.48 -20.16 12.20
C GLN A 77 1.23 -21.46 12.62
N LYS A 78 2.51 -21.57 12.29
CA LYS A 78 3.34 -22.70 12.70
C LYS A 78 3.84 -22.62 14.15
N ASP A 79 3.80 -21.44 14.76
CA ASP A 79 4.16 -21.23 16.15
C ASP A 79 2.92 -21.29 17.04
N ALA A 80 2.64 -22.46 17.61
CA ALA A 80 1.44 -22.69 18.43
C ALA A 80 1.34 -21.75 19.65
N ALA A 81 2.44 -21.19 20.14
CA ALA A 81 2.42 -20.23 21.24
C ALA A 81 1.89 -18.85 20.79
N LEU A 82 2.21 -18.46 19.56
CA LEU A 82 1.73 -17.20 18.98
C LEU A 82 0.31 -17.35 18.43
N GLU A 83 0.00 -18.43 17.72
CA GLU A 83 -1.31 -18.67 17.14
C GLU A 83 -2.44 -18.57 18.17
N ARG A 84 -2.21 -19.09 19.38
CA ARG A 84 -3.19 -19.04 20.48
C ARG A 84 -3.36 -17.65 21.10
N ARG A 85 -2.47 -16.70 20.82
CA ARG A 85 -2.45 -15.36 21.42
C ARG A 85 -2.89 -14.26 20.50
N PHE A 86 -2.82 -14.51 19.19
CA PHE A 86 -3.23 -13.54 18.19
C PHE A 86 -4.57 -13.90 17.55
N GLY A 87 -5.53 -12.97 17.67
CA GLY A 87 -6.73 -13.00 16.85
C GLY A 87 -6.41 -12.53 15.43
N ARG A 88 -6.82 -13.30 14.43
CA ARG A 88 -6.64 -12.93 13.03
C ARG A 88 -7.73 -11.97 12.57
N VAL A 89 -7.33 -10.80 12.06
CA VAL A 89 -8.21 -9.87 11.34
C VAL A 89 -7.80 -9.87 9.87
N GLN A 90 -8.69 -10.37 9.01
CA GLN A 90 -8.46 -10.39 7.56
C GLN A 90 -8.82 -9.02 6.99
N VAL A 91 -7.86 -8.37 6.34
CA VAL A 91 -8.07 -7.16 5.53
C VAL A 91 -8.15 -7.60 4.08
N GLU A 92 -9.31 -7.41 3.46
CA GLU A 92 -9.53 -7.80 2.06
C GLU A 92 -9.21 -6.65 1.11
N GLU A 93 -8.92 -6.99 -0.14
CA GLU A 93 -8.72 -6.01 -1.20
C GLU A 93 -10.02 -5.23 -1.42
N PRO A 94 -9.98 -3.90 -1.51
CA PRO A 94 -11.17 -3.10 -1.76
C PRO A 94 -11.72 -3.38 -3.17
N THR A 95 -13.04 -3.28 -3.30
CA THR A 95 -13.70 -3.33 -4.61
C THR A 95 -13.25 -2.13 -5.48
N PRO A 96 -13.38 -2.20 -6.81
CA PRO A 96 -13.06 -1.06 -7.67
C PRO A 96 -13.78 0.23 -7.28
N ALA A 97 -15.06 0.17 -6.88
CA ALA A 97 -15.82 1.31 -6.41
C ALA A 97 -15.21 1.93 -5.14
N GLN A 98 -14.88 1.08 -4.16
CA GLN A 98 -14.21 1.53 -2.93
C GLN A 98 -12.82 2.12 -3.20
N ALA A 99 -12.08 1.56 -4.18
CA ALA A 99 -10.79 2.10 -4.58
C ALA A 99 -10.92 3.51 -5.20
N VAL A 100 -11.97 3.76 -5.98
CA VAL A 100 -12.27 5.12 -6.48
C VAL A 100 -12.55 6.09 -5.32
N ASP A 101 -13.32 5.67 -4.32
CA ASP A 101 -13.58 6.50 -3.12
C ASP A 101 -12.29 6.82 -2.36
N ILE A 102 -11.40 5.82 -2.21
CA ILE A 102 -10.08 6.02 -1.58
C ILE A 102 -9.26 7.03 -2.38
N LEU A 103 -9.20 6.91 -3.71
CA LEU A 103 -8.46 7.83 -4.57
C LEU A 103 -9.04 9.25 -4.52
N ASN A 104 -10.37 9.40 -4.50
CA ASN A 104 -11.03 10.69 -4.33
C ASN A 104 -10.64 11.35 -2.99
N GLY A 105 -10.52 10.57 -1.92
CA GLY A 105 -10.05 11.05 -0.62
C GLY A 105 -8.58 11.48 -0.62
N LEU A 106 -7.75 10.86 -1.44
CA LEU A 106 -6.32 11.15 -1.57
C LEU A 106 -6.03 12.29 -2.57
N ALA A 107 -6.91 12.52 -3.55
CA ALA A 107 -6.72 13.49 -4.63
C ALA A 107 -6.25 14.87 -4.16
N PRO A 108 -6.83 15.50 -3.11
CA PRO A 108 -6.39 16.84 -2.67
C PRO A 108 -4.93 16.88 -2.17
N ARG A 109 -4.37 15.74 -1.73
CA ARG A 109 -2.96 15.65 -1.31
C ARG A 109 -2.05 15.58 -2.54
N TYR A 110 -2.41 14.77 -3.53
CA TYR A 110 -1.67 14.64 -4.79
C TYR A 110 -1.70 15.94 -5.60
N GLU A 111 -2.86 16.60 -5.71
CA GLU A 111 -3.00 17.89 -6.37
C GLU A 111 -2.08 18.96 -5.78
N ARG A 112 -2.00 19.02 -4.44
CA ARG A 112 -1.11 19.96 -3.75
C ARG A 112 0.37 19.62 -3.90
N TYR A 113 0.70 18.33 -3.89
CA TYR A 113 2.08 17.87 -3.96
C TYR A 113 2.66 18.03 -5.38
N HIS A 114 1.90 17.60 -6.39
CA HIS A 114 2.33 17.63 -7.78
C HIS A 114 1.97 18.92 -8.52
N HIS A 115 1.16 19.79 -7.93
CA HIS A 115 0.63 21.01 -8.58
C HIS A 115 -0.14 20.69 -9.87
N VAL A 116 -1.01 19.70 -9.83
CA VAL A 116 -1.89 19.24 -10.92
C VAL A 116 -3.35 19.30 -10.49
N THR A 117 -4.28 19.22 -11.42
CA THR A 117 -5.70 19.01 -11.14
C THR A 117 -6.08 17.57 -11.49
N LEU A 118 -6.79 16.89 -10.60
CA LEU A 118 -7.21 15.49 -10.72
C LEU A 118 -8.74 15.38 -10.88
N PRO A 119 -9.27 15.33 -12.11
CA PRO A 119 -10.70 15.09 -12.32
C PRO A 119 -11.14 13.70 -11.81
N PRO A 120 -12.35 13.58 -11.23
CA PRO A 120 -12.86 12.29 -10.74
C PRO A 120 -12.89 11.18 -11.81
N GLN A 121 -13.17 11.54 -13.06
CA GLN A 121 -13.18 10.60 -14.20
C GLN A 121 -11.78 10.00 -14.46
N THR A 122 -10.72 10.78 -14.24
CA THR A 122 -9.33 10.28 -14.39
C THR A 122 -8.98 9.31 -13.28
N LEU A 123 -9.47 9.53 -12.05
CA LEU A 123 -9.29 8.60 -10.94
C LEU A 123 -10.04 7.28 -11.17
N GLN A 124 -11.25 7.36 -11.71
CA GLN A 124 -12.01 6.17 -12.10
C GLN A 124 -11.25 5.38 -13.18
N ALA A 125 -10.76 6.05 -14.23
CA ALA A 125 -9.97 5.41 -15.28
C ALA A 125 -8.71 4.75 -14.74
N ALA A 126 -8.02 5.36 -13.75
CA ALA A 126 -6.86 4.76 -13.11
C ALA A 126 -7.20 3.43 -12.42
N VAL A 127 -8.33 3.35 -11.73
CA VAL A 127 -8.78 2.09 -11.10
C VAL A 127 -9.14 1.05 -12.17
N GLU A 128 -9.95 1.39 -13.15
CA GLU A 128 -10.43 0.48 -14.19
C GLU A 128 -9.27 -0.10 -15.02
N LEU A 129 -8.35 0.78 -15.47
CA LEU A 129 -7.18 0.36 -16.23
C LEU A 129 -6.22 -0.47 -15.38
N SER A 130 -6.03 -0.13 -14.11
CA SER A 130 -5.20 -0.92 -13.21
C SER A 130 -5.72 -2.35 -13.01
N VAL A 131 -7.03 -2.50 -12.88
CA VAL A 131 -7.68 -3.82 -12.75
C VAL A 131 -7.49 -4.66 -14.02
N ARG A 132 -7.65 -4.04 -15.17
CA ARG A 132 -7.58 -4.72 -16.47
C ARG A 132 -6.16 -5.09 -16.88
N TYR A 133 -5.20 -4.20 -16.71
CA TYR A 133 -3.85 -4.35 -17.27
C TYR A 133 -2.76 -4.70 -16.26
N LEU A 134 -3.03 -4.59 -14.95
CA LEU A 134 -2.08 -4.91 -13.87
C LEU A 134 -2.62 -5.99 -12.91
N PRO A 135 -2.87 -7.23 -13.39
CA PRO A 135 -3.48 -8.28 -12.56
C PRO A 135 -2.56 -8.78 -11.42
N GLY A 136 -1.25 -8.55 -11.54
CA GLY A 136 -0.26 -9.00 -10.53
C GLY A 136 -0.14 -8.13 -9.28
N ARG A 137 -0.92 -7.04 -9.18
CA ARG A 137 -0.91 -6.10 -8.05
C ARG A 137 -2.32 -5.92 -7.50
N CYS A 138 -2.44 -5.57 -6.22
CA CYS A 138 -3.71 -5.37 -5.53
C CYS A 138 -4.15 -3.90 -5.52
N LEU A 139 -5.47 -3.68 -5.44
CA LEU A 139 -6.05 -2.37 -5.12
C LEU A 139 -5.89 -2.09 -3.60
N PRO A 140 -5.78 -0.82 -3.18
CA PRO A 140 -5.77 0.39 -3.99
C PRO A 140 -4.40 0.74 -4.57
N ASP A 141 -3.32 0.11 -4.11
CA ASP A 141 -1.92 0.51 -4.36
C ASP A 141 -1.60 0.64 -5.85
N LYS A 142 -2.00 -0.34 -6.68
CA LYS A 142 -1.75 -0.27 -8.12
C LYS A 142 -2.38 0.94 -8.81
N ALA A 143 -3.54 1.39 -8.33
CA ALA A 143 -4.20 2.58 -8.88
C ALA A 143 -3.58 3.88 -8.33
N ILE A 144 -3.16 3.88 -7.07
CA ILE A 144 -2.42 4.98 -6.44
C ILE A 144 -1.10 5.21 -7.17
N ASP A 145 -0.32 4.15 -7.42
CA ASP A 145 0.95 4.24 -8.16
C ASP A 145 0.77 4.85 -9.55
N LEU A 146 -0.28 4.43 -10.29
CA LEU A 146 -0.59 5.00 -11.60
C LEU A 146 -0.89 6.50 -11.55
N VAL A 147 -1.67 6.92 -10.56
CA VAL A 147 -2.02 8.35 -10.39
C VAL A 147 -0.77 9.15 -10.02
N ASP A 148 0.06 8.65 -9.11
CA ASP A 148 1.29 9.32 -8.69
C ASP A 148 2.26 9.52 -9.88
N GLU A 149 2.51 8.45 -10.62
CA GLU A 149 3.39 8.48 -11.79
C GLU A 149 2.84 9.37 -12.91
N ALA A 150 1.52 9.33 -13.17
CA ALA A 150 0.88 10.19 -14.17
C ALA A 150 0.93 11.67 -13.76
N CYS A 151 0.73 11.98 -12.47
CA CYS A 151 0.89 13.33 -11.94
C CYS A 151 2.31 13.86 -12.13
N ALA A 152 3.32 13.05 -11.79
CA ALA A 152 4.71 13.41 -11.96
C ALA A 152 5.07 13.67 -13.44
N ALA A 153 4.61 12.80 -14.35
CA ALA A 153 4.82 12.96 -15.78
C ALA A 153 4.12 14.21 -16.34
N ALA A 154 2.88 14.47 -15.91
CA ALA A 154 2.12 15.66 -16.33
C ALA A 154 2.78 16.95 -15.86
N ARG A 155 3.31 16.97 -14.64
CA ARG A 155 4.05 18.13 -14.10
C ARG A 155 5.31 18.41 -14.91
N ILE A 156 6.14 17.40 -15.19
CA ILE A 156 7.38 17.56 -15.99
C ILE A 156 7.04 18.11 -17.38
N ARG A 157 5.99 17.61 -18.03
CA ARG A 157 5.52 18.11 -19.33
C ARG A 157 5.05 19.57 -19.25
N ALA A 158 4.29 19.92 -18.21
CA ALA A 158 3.80 21.28 -18.01
C ALA A 158 4.95 22.27 -17.76
N GLU A 159 5.99 21.89 -17.04
CA GLU A 159 7.19 22.71 -16.86
C GLU A 159 7.92 22.96 -18.19
N GLN A 160 8.00 21.96 -19.08
CA GLN A 160 8.56 22.13 -20.42
C GLN A 160 7.71 23.03 -21.32
N GLU A 161 6.38 22.93 -21.21
CA GLU A 161 5.42 23.73 -21.98
C GLU A 161 5.10 25.10 -21.35
N GLN A 162 5.69 25.43 -20.21
CA GLN A 162 5.45 26.65 -19.43
C GLN A 162 3.98 26.84 -19.03
N LYS A 163 3.25 25.76 -18.82
CA LYS A 163 1.86 25.77 -18.33
C LYS A 163 1.83 25.74 -16.80
N PRO A 164 1.07 26.64 -16.14
CA PRO A 164 1.15 26.81 -14.68
C PRO A 164 0.55 25.65 -13.89
N GLN A 165 -0.50 25.00 -14.37
CA GLN A 165 -1.17 23.89 -13.68
C GLN A 165 -1.83 22.92 -14.68
N PRO A 166 -1.24 21.74 -14.91
CA PRO A 166 -1.81 20.76 -15.81
C PRO A 166 -3.03 20.08 -15.20
N VAL A 167 -4.00 19.74 -16.05
CA VAL A 167 -5.12 18.87 -15.71
C VAL A 167 -4.76 17.46 -16.17
N LEU A 168 -4.81 16.50 -15.27
CA LEU A 168 -4.53 15.10 -15.60
C LEU A 168 -5.68 14.54 -16.44
N THR A 169 -5.34 13.89 -17.54
CA THR A 169 -6.29 13.28 -18.46
C THR A 169 -6.29 11.75 -18.35
N GLN A 170 -7.33 11.10 -18.89
CA GLN A 170 -7.37 9.64 -18.99
C GLN A 170 -6.25 9.12 -19.89
N GLU A 171 -5.86 9.88 -20.92
CA GLU A 171 -4.73 9.53 -21.79
C GLU A 171 -3.38 9.51 -21.02
N ASP A 172 -3.21 10.39 -20.03
CA ASP A 172 -2.03 10.37 -19.19
C ASP A 172 -1.95 9.07 -18.38
N ILE A 173 -3.07 8.63 -17.82
CA ILE A 173 -3.17 7.33 -17.13
C ILE A 173 -2.92 6.18 -18.11
N ALA A 174 -3.55 6.20 -19.29
CA ALA A 174 -3.35 5.15 -20.30
C ALA A 174 -1.89 5.01 -20.73
N ARG A 175 -1.17 6.14 -20.83
CA ARG A 175 0.28 6.15 -21.14
C ARG A 175 1.12 5.48 -20.07
N VAL A 176 0.83 5.76 -18.79
CA VAL A 176 1.53 5.14 -17.65
C VAL A 176 1.22 3.63 -17.60
N VAL A 177 -0.06 3.26 -17.79
CA VAL A 177 -0.46 1.84 -17.86
C VAL A 177 0.26 1.12 -18.98
N ALA A 178 0.38 1.73 -20.15
CA ALA A 178 1.09 1.16 -21.28
C ALA A 178 2.58 0.87 -20.96
N GLN A 179 3.23 1.80 -20.26
CA GLN A 179 4.62 1.63 -19.80
C GLN A 179 4.73 0.50 -18.77
N ALA A 180 3.81 0.46 -17.80
CA ALA A 180 3.84 -0.52 -16.72
C ALA A 180 3.47 -1.95 -17.17
N SER A 181 2.54 -2.07 -18.15
CA SER A 181 2.04 -3.37 -18.65
C SER A 181 2.76 -3.89 -19.88
N GLY A 182 3.48 -3.02 -20.61
CA GLY A 182 4.07 -3.32 -21.91
C GLY A 182 3.05 -3.38 -23.07
N VAL A 183 1.80 -2.98 -22.83
CA VAL A 183 0.74 -2.92 -23.87
C VAL A 183 0.81 -1.55 -24.56
N PRO A 184 0.73 -1.46 -25.91
CA PRO A 184 0.73 -0.17 -26.61
C PRO A 184 -0.38 0.77 -26.14
N ALA A 185 -0.08 2.06 -25.97
CA ALA A 185 -1.00 3.05 -25.43
C ALA A 185 -2.27 3.22 -26.30
N GLU A 186 -2.14 3.06 -27.63
CA GLU A 186 -3.25 3.12 -28.56
C GLU A 186 -4.31 2.05 -28.27
N ARG A 187 -3.88 0.84 -27.90
CA ARG A 187 -4.81 -0.26 -27.54
C ARG A 187 -5.48 -0.03 -26.19
N VAL A 188 -4.80 0.65 -25.26
CA VAL A 188 -5.38 0.98 -23.95
C VAL A 188 -6.47 2.05 -24.10
N SER A 189 -6.25 3.06 -24.95
CA SER A 189 -7.19 4.16 -25.18
C SER A 189 -8.37 3.81 -26.11
N GLU A 190 -8.15 3.03 -27.18
CA GLU A 190 -9.20 2.65 -28.14
C GLU A 190 -10.28 1.74 -27.51
N GLN A 191 -9.90 0.84 -26.62
CA GLN A 191 -10.86 -0.03 -25.94
C GLN A 191 -11.76 0.71 -24.95
N GLU A 192 -11.33 1.81 -24.37
CA GLU A 192 -12.18 2.63 -23.51
C GLU A 192 -13.17 3.48 -24.28
N LEU A 193 -12.76 4.09 -25.39
CA LEU A 193 -13.66 4.87 -26.24
C LEU A 193 -14.82 4.03 -26.78
N SER A 194 -14.60 2.75 -27.03
CA SER A 194 -15.65 1.83 -27.51
C SER A 194 -16.65 1.41 -26.42
N LEU A 195 -16.26 1.41 -25.14
CA LEU A 195 -17.14 1.05 -24.02
C LEU A 195 -18.00 2.22 -23.53
N ILE A 196 -17.50 3.45 -23.64
CA ILE A 196 -18.27 4.66 -23.30
C ILE A 196 -19.45 4.84 -24.28
N HIS A 197 -19.29 4.45 -25.56
CA HIS A 197 -20.38 4.49 -26.54
C HIS A 197 -21.48 3.45 -26.33
N ILE A 198 -21.23 2.39 -25.53
CA ILE A 198 -22.23 1.35 -25.25
C ILE A 198 -23.07 1.68 -24.01
N SER A 199 -22.62 2.60 -23.14
CA SER A 199 -23.27 2.93 -21.88
C SER A 199 -24.16 4.18 -21.91
N GLU A 200 -24.31 4.90 -23.03
CA GLU A 200 -25.36 5.90 -23.18
C GLU A 200 -26.70 5.18 -23.44
N PRO A 201 -27.65 5.23 -22.49
CA PRO A 201 -29.01 4.78 -22.79
C PRO A 201 -29.59 5.75 -23.84
N THR A 202 -29.81 5.23 -25.04
CA THR A 202 -30.65 5.90 -26.03
C THR A 202 -32.02 6.16 -25.44
N SER A 203 -32.21 7.33 -24.83
CA SER A 203 -33.52 7.87 -24.54
C SER A 203 -34.09 8.44 -25.85
N HIS A 204 -34.65 7.56 -26.65
CA HIS A 204 -35.61 7.95 -27.66
C HIS A 204 -37.00 7.76 -27.11
N LEU A 205 -37.67 8.88 -26.97
CA LEU A 205 -39.09 9.23 -26.79
C LEU A 205 -39.46 9.71 -25.42
#